data_267738c3dc54ede7b2ff4badf577962e
#
_entry.id   267738c3dc54ede7b2ff4badf577962e
#
_cell.length_a   1.000
_cell.length_b   1.000
_cell.length_c   1.000
_cell.angle_alpha   90.00
_cell.angle_beta   90.00
_cell.angle_gamma   90.00
#
_symmetry.space_group_name_H-M   'P 1'
#
loop_
_entity.id
_entity.type
_entity.pdbx_description
1 polymer ?
#
loop_
_entity_poly.entity_id
_entity_poly.type
_entity_poly.pdbx_seq_one_letter_code
_entity_poly.pdbx_strand_id
1 'polypeptide(L)'
;MASIFSRIVAGEIPCYKVAENEKFFAFLDIAPLAKGHTLVVPKREVDYFFDLEDDELAEMVVFAKQIAKKIKATTGCKKVATVVLGLEVAHAHIHLVPMNTENDVDFKREKLNLTQEEFVEIANSLQ
;
A
#
# COMPACT_ATOMS: atom_id res chain seq x y z
N MET A 1 10.20 -19.50 4.16
CA MET A 1 10.20 -18.37 5.13
C MET A 1 9.12 -17.36 4.78
N ALA A 2 8.44 -16.86 5.79
CA ALA A 2 7.43 -15.83 5.58
C ALA A 2 8.06 -14.52 5.12
N SER A 3 7.42 -13.83 4.19
CA SER A 3 7.84 -12.51 3.77
C SER A 3 7.66 -11.51 4.90
N ILE A 4 8.31 -10.35 4.78
CA ILE A 4 8.13 -9.27 5.75
C ILE A 4 6.65 -8.83 5.79
N PHE A 5 5.94 -8.87 4.65
CA PHE A 5 4.51 -8.50 4.61
C PHE A 5 3.64 -9.54 5.30
N SER A 6 3.94 -10.85 5.14
CA SER A 6 3.23 -11.89 5.89
C SER A 6 3.40 -11.70 7.39
N ARG A 7 4.57 -11.30 7.84
CA ARG A 7 4.85 -11.04 9.24
C ARG A 7 4.11 -9.80 9.75
N ILE A 8 3.96 -8.78 8.90
CA ILE A 8 3.17 -7.59 9.22
C ILE A 8 1.69 -7.98 9.37
N VAL A 9 1.17 -8.77 8.43
CA VAL A 9 -0.22 -9.24 8.47
C VAL A 9 -0.48 -10.05 9.74
N ALA A 10 0.49 -10.87 10.16
CA ALA A 10 0.39 -11.69 11.36
C ALA A 10 0.55 -10.91 12.66
N GLY A 11 0.91 -9.61 12.59
CA GLY A 11 1.11 -8.79 13.78
C GLY A 11 2.48 -8.94 14.42
N GLU A 12 3.41 -9.66 13.78
CA GLU A 12 4.77 -9.85 14.31
C GLU A 12 5.64 -8.61 14.12
N ILE A 13 5.36 -7.83 13.07
CA ILE A 13 6.06 -6.57 12.79
C ILE A 13 5.03 -5.45 12.85
N PRO A 14 5.28 -4.38 13.59
CA PRO A 14 4.34 -3.26 13.66
C PRO A 14 4.23 -2.54 12.32
N CYS A 15 3.06 -1.96 12.05
CA CYS A 15 2.80 -1.19 10.86
C CYS A 15 1.74 -0.12 11.17
N TYR A 16 1.54 0.77 10.20
CA TYR A 16 0.48 1.78 10.30
C TYR A 16 -0.69 1.33 9.41
N LYS A 17 -1.59 0.57 10.02
CA LYS A 17 -2.70 -0.05 9.30
C LYS A 17 -3.68 1.00 8.78
N VAL A 18 -4.08 0.83 7.52
CA VAL A 18 -5.08 1.70 6.86
C VAL A 18 -6.41 0.97 6.75
N ALA A 19 -6.40 -0.29 6.31
CA ALA A 19 -7.61 -1.06 6.11
C ALA A 19 -7.30 -2.56 6.13
N GLU A 20 -8.34 -3.34 6.37
CA GLU A 20 -8.21 -4.80 6.39
C GLU A 20 -9.57 -5.42 6.12
N ASN A 21 -9.58 -6.52 5.39
CA ASN A 21 -10.74 -7.40 5.31
C ASN A 21 -10.26 -8.84 5.44
N GLU A 22 -11.10 -9.80 5.12
CA GLU A 22 -10.78 -11.21 5.29
C GLU A 22 -9.55 -11.65 4.47
N LYS A 23 -9.37 -11.10 3.26
CA LYS A 23 -8.35 -11.55 2.32
C LYS A 23 -7.20 -10.57 2.11
N PHE A 24 -7.40 -9.28 2.42
CA PHE A 24 -6.44 -8.24 2.09
C PHE A 24 -6.12 -7.36 3.28
N PHE A 25 -4.96 -6.72 3.22
CA PHE A 25 -4.45 -5.87 4.28
C PHE A 25 -3.78 -4.65 3.63
N ALA A 26 -3.98 -3.48 4.20
CA ALA A 26 -3.38 -2.25 3.70
C ALA A 26 -2.73 -1.48 4.83
N PHE A 27 -1.53 -0.97 4.56
CA PHE A 27 -0.74 -0.22 5.54
C PHE A 27 0.14 0.80 4.83
N LEU A 28 0.58 1.81 5.56
CA LEU A 28 1.43 2.83 4.97
C LEU A 28 2.83 2.29 4.69
N ASP A 29 3.40 2.74 3.56
CA ASP A 29 4.81 2.48 3.25
C ASP A 29 5.67 3.35 4.17
N ILE A 30 6.62 2.76 4.89
CA ILE A 30 7.50 3.48 5.82
C ILE A 30 8.61 4.24 5.10
N ALA A 31 8.80 3.99 3.81
CA ALA A 31 9.70 4.74 2.94
C ALA A 31 8.87 5.38 1.82
N PRO A 32 7.95 6.31 2.14
CA PRO A 32 6.93 6.75 1.21
C PRO A 32 7.45 7.76 0.20
N LEU A 33 6.89 7.71 -1.01
CA LEU A 33 7.11 8.73 -2.03
C LEU A 33 6.32 10.00 -1.74
N ALA A 34 5.20 9.85 -1.04
CA ALA A 34 4.31 10.95 -0.69
C ALA A 34 3.54 10.60 0.57
N LYS A 35 3.01 11.60 1.26
CA LYS A 35 2.13 11.35 2.43
C LYS A 35 0.86 10.65 1.95
N GLY A 36 0.62 9.48 2.47
CA GLY A 36 -0.51 8.64 2.06
C GLY A 36 -0.13 7.49 1.14
N HIS A 37 1.15 7.35 0.78
CA HIS A 37 1.64 6.19 0.02
C HIS A 37 1.31 4.92 0.79
N THR A 38 0.43 4.11 0.25
CA THR A 38 -0.12 2.92 0.91
C THR A 38 0.22 1.67 0.12
N LEU A 39 0.46 0.58 0.83
CA LEU A 39 0.66 -0.74 0.24
C LEU A 39 -0.58 -1.58 0.49
N VAL A 40 -1.02 -2.31 -0.53
CA VAL A 40 -2.12 -3.26 -0.45
C VAL A 40 -1.58 -4.64 -0.73
N VAL A 41 -1.77 -5.56 0.19
CA VAL A 41 -1.23 -6.92 0.08
C VAL A 41 -2.34 -7.95 0.26
N PRO A 42 -2.26 -9.11 -0.44
CA PRO A 42 -3.10 -10.24 -0.09
C PRO A 42 -2.54 -10.87 1.19
N LYS A 43 -3.41 -11.40 2.04
CA LYS A 43 -2.96 -12.10 3.24
C LYS A 43 -2.28 -13.41 2.90
N ARG A 44 -2.70 -14.07 1.81
CA ARG A 44 -2.04 -15.25 1.28
C ARG A 44 -0.75 -14.82 0.59
N GLU A 45 0.36 -15.43 0.94
CA GLU A 45 1.66 -15.09 0.37
C GLU A 45 1.81 -15.65 -1.04
N VAL A 46 1.85 -14.76 -2.02
CA VAL A 46 2.09 -15.07 -3.44
C VAL A 46 3.12 -14.07 -3.92
N ASP A 47 4.22 -14.54 -4.49
CA ASP A 47 5.32 -13.67 -4.92
C ASP A 47 4.91 -12.79 -6.10
N TYR A 48 4.43 -13.42 -7.16
CA TYR A 48 4.14 -12.73 -8.43
C TYR A 48 2.66 -12.34 -8.51
N PHE A 49 2.42 -11.06 -8.74
CA PHE A 49 1.07 -10.50 -8.75
C PHE A 49 0.12 -11.24 -9.69
N PHE A 50 0.59 -11.58 -10.89
CA PHE A 50 -0.25 -12.27 -11.86
C PHE A 50 -0.40 -13.78 -11.62
N ASP A 51 0.20 -14.30 -10.57
CA ASP A 51 -0.06 -15.67 -10.10
C ASP A 51 -1.25 -15.72 -9.13
N LEU A 52 -1.82 -14.57 -8.76
CA LEU A 52 -3.06 -14.55 -7.98
C LEU A 52 -4.19 -15.13 -8.81
N GLU A 53 -5.11 -15.85 -8.17
CA GLU A 53 -6.30 -16.34 -8.84
C GLU A 53 -7.15 -15.17 -9.35
N ASP A 54 -7.92 -15.39 -10.41
CA ASP A 54 -8.71 -14.33 -11.04
C ASP A 54 -9.62 -13.61 -10.06
N ASP A 55 -10.30 -14.37 -9.19
CA ASP A 55 -11.18 -13.77 -8.19
C ASP A 55 -10.42 -13.00 -7.12
N GLU A 56 -9.27 -13.51 -6.69
CA GLU A 56 -8.40 -12.78 -5.74
C GLU A 56 -7.92 -11.47 -6.35
N LEU A 57 -7.46 -11.52 -7.59
CA LEU A 57 -6.96 -10.35 -8.29
C LEU A 57 -8.06 -9.28 -8.41
N ALA A 58 -9.24 -9.69 -8.84
CA ALA A 58 -10.38 -8.79 -8.99
C ALA A 58 -10.77 -8.16 -7.64
N GLU A 59 -10.86 -8.96 -6.59
CA GLU A 59 -11.21 -8.48 -5.26
C GLU A 59 -10.15 -7.54 -4.70
N MET A 60 -8.88 -7.83 -4.95
CA MET A 60 -7.77 -6.99 -4.49
C MET A 60 -7.82 -5.60 -5.12
N VAL A 61 -8.11 -5.54 -6.42
CA VAL A 61 -8.20 -4.25 -7.12
C VAL A 61 -9.39 -3.44 -6.60
N VAL A 62 -10.52 -4.09 -6.33
CA VAL A 62 -11.69 -3.42 -5.75
C VAL A 62 -11.39 -2.91 -4.34
N PHE A 63 -10.70 -3.71 -3.53
CA PHE A 63 -10.25 -3.28 -2.20
C PHE A 63 -9.34 -2.06 -2.29
N ALA A 64 -8.37 -2.09 -3.21
CA ALA A 64 -7.46 -0.97 -3.44
C ALA A 64 -8.21 0.28 -3.89
N LYS A 65 -9.23 0.13 -4.72
CA LYS A 65 -10.06 1.26 -5.19
C LYS A 65 -10.70 2.01 -4.03
N GLN A 66 -11.21 1.30 -3.03
CA GLN A 66 -11.83 1.93 -1.88
C GLN A 66 -10.83 2.77 -1.09
N ILE A 67 -9.60 2.27 -0.94
CA ILE A 67 -8.53 2.99 -0.26
C ILE A 67 -8.08 4.19 -1.10
N ALA A 68 -7.94 4.00 -2.41
CA ALA A 68 -7.53 5.07 -3.32
C ALA A 68 -8.51 6.25 -3.26
N LYS A 69 -9.80 5.98 -3.13
CA LYS A 69 -10.81 7.05 -2.97
C LYS A 69 -10.58 7.86 -1.70
N LYS A 70 -10.25 7.18 -0.60
CA LYS A 70 -9.94 7.85 0.67
C LYS A 70 -8.67 8.67 0.57
N ILE A 71 -7.64 8.14 -0.08
CA ILE A 71 -6.37 8.85 -0.30
C ILE A 71 -6.64 10.13 -1.09
N LYS A 72 -7.39 10.04 -2.17
CA LYS A 72 -7.69 11.20 -3.00
C LYS A 72 -8.48 12.27 -2.23
N ALA A 73 -9.48 11.85 -1.48
CA ALA A 73 -10.31 12.76 -0.70
C ALA A 73 -9.50 13.44 0.40
N THR A 74 -8.59 12.71 1.05
CA THR A 74 -7.81 13.22 2.17
C THR A 74 -6.66 14.11 1.72
N THR A 75 -5.94 13.73 0.67
CA THR A 75 -4.75 14.45 0.20
C THR A 75 -5.06 15.55 -0.80
N GLY A 76 -6.21 15.48 -1.47
CA GLY A 76 -6.54 16.41 -2.55
C GLY A 76 -5.73 16.19 -3.82
N CYS A 77 -5.03 15.06 -3.95
CA CYS A 77 -4.22 14.77 -5.14
C CYS A 77 -5.08 14.65 -6.39
N LYS A 78 -4.46 14.85 -7.54
CA LYS A 78 -5.17 14.76 -8.81
C LYS A 78 -5.60 13.33 -9.12
N LYS A 79 -4.71 12.37 -8.87
CA LYS A 79 -4.97 10.94 -9.08
C LYS A 79 -4.17 10.13 -8.08
N VAL A 80 -4.55 8.87 -7.92
CA VAL A 80 -3.77 7.90 -7.15
C VAL A 80 -3.15 6.93 -8.15
N ALA A 81 -1.82 6.91 -8.20
CA ALA A 81 -1.10 5.97 -9.05
C ALA A 81 -1.20 4.57 -8.46
N THR A 82 -1.35 3.59 -9.33
CA THR A 82 -1.42 2.18 -8.95
C THR A 82 -0.26 1.46 -9.62
N VAL A 83 0.69 0.97 -8.83
CA VAL A 83 1.94 0.41 -9.34
C VAL A 83 2.21 -0.93 -8.68
N VAL A 84 2.63 -1.89 -9.49
CA VAL A 84 3.08 -3.21 -9.02
C VAL A 84 4.49 -3.43 -9.52
N LEU A 85 5.45 -3.63 -8.62
CA LEU A 85 6.84 -3.93 -8.96
C LEU A 85 7.23 -5.32 -8.48
N GLY A 86 7.33 -5.52 -7.17
CA GLY A 86 7.46 -6.85 -6.59
C GLY A 86 8.84 -7.49 -6.63
N LEU A 87 9.89 -6.74 -6.93
CA LEU A 87 11.24 -7.30 -7.01
C LEU A 87 11.96 -7.33 -5.66
N GLU A 88 11.71 -6.34 -4.79
CA GLU A 88 12.39 -6.26 -3.50
C GLU A 88 11.80 -7.19 -2.45
N VAL A 89 10.48 -7.32 -2.44
CA VAL A 89 9.78 -8.19 -1.49
C VAL A 89 8.99 -9.23 -2.28
N ALA A 90 9.25 -10.51 -1.99
CA ALA A 90 8.63 -11.65 -2.69
C ALA A 90 7.21 -11.92 -2.16
N HIS A 91 6.38 -10.88 -2.17
CA HIS A 91 4.99 -10.92 -1.73
C HIS A 91 4.26 -9.86 -2.54
N ALA A 92 3.35 -10.28 -3.39
CA ALA A 92 2.65 -9.38 -4.31
C ALA A 92 2.03 -8.21 -3.56
N HIS A 93 2.18 -7.00 -4.10
CA HIS A 93 1.62 -5.82 -3.47
C HIS A 93 1.38 -4.72 -4.50
N ILE A 94 0.34 -3.94 -4.23
CA ILE A 94 0.00 -2.76 -5.03
C ILE A 94 0.46 -1.54 -4.24
N HIS A 95 1.22 -0.66 -4.91
CA HIS A 95 1.52 0.67 -4.38
C HIS A 95 0.41 1.62 -4.79
N LEU A 96 -0.16 2.33 -3.84
CA LEU A 96 -1.09 3.42 -4.09
C LEU A 96 -0.38 4.72 -3.70
N VAL A 97 -0.07 5.56 -4.68
CA VAL A 97 0.73 6.77 -4.46
C VAL A 97 -0.06 7.99 -4.91
N PRO A 98 -0.39 8.91 -3.98
CA PRO A 98 -1.02 10.16 -4.40
C PRO A 98 -0.07 10.94 -5.31
N MET A 99 -0.57 11.39 -6.45
CA MET A 99 0.25 12.11 -7.42
C MET A 99 -0.46 13.31 -8.02
N ASN A 100 0.33 14.32 -8.33
CA ASN A 100 -0.09 15.50 -9.09
C ASN A 100 0.68 15.60 -10.40
N THR A 101 1.86 14.97 -10.46
CA THR A 101 2.69 14.86 -11.66
C THR A 101 3.25 13.46 -11.73
N GLU A 102 3.70 13.05 -12.90
CA GLU A 102 4.30 11.72 -13.09
C GLU A 102 5.59 11.55 -12.27
N ASN A 103 6.33 12.65 -12.04
CA ASN A 103 7.55 12.60 -11.23
C ASN A 103 7.28 12.21 -9.78
N ASP A 104 6.05 12.35 -9.29
CA ASP A 104 5.69 11.96 -7.94
C ASP A 104 5.79 10.44 -7.73
N VAL A 105 5.86 9.67 -8.80
CA VAL A 105 5.89 8.19 -8.77
C VAL A 105 7.24 7.66 -9.23
N ASP A 106 8.31 8.39 -8.99
CA ASP A 106 9.67 7.96 -9.28
C ASP A 106 10.25 7.24 -8.06
N PHE A 107 10.32 5.91 -8.12
CA PHE A 107 10.82 5.08 -7.02
C PHE A 107 12.32 5.23 -6.76
N LYS A 108 13.03 5.87 -7.65
CA LYS A 108 14.46 6.20 -7.45
C LYS A 108 14.64 7.50 -6.69
N ARG A 109 13.57 8.28 -6.56
CA ARG A 109 13.58 9.55 -5.84
C ARG A 109 13.81 9.31 -4.35
N GLU A 110 14.37 10.29 -3.67
CA GLU A 110 14.52 10.27 -2.22
C GLU A 110 13.15 10.14 -1.55
N LYS A 111 13.05 9.23 -0.60
CA LYS A 111 11.81 8.98 0.12
C LYS A 111 11.62 10.01 1.22
N LEU A 112 10.36 10.28 1.56
CA LEU A 112 10.05 11.18 2.66
C LEU A 112 10.49 10.57 3.99
N ASN A 113 10.90 11.43 4.91
CA ASN A 113 11.29 11.03 6.25
C ASN A 113 10.24 11.58 7.23
N LEU A 114 9.22 10.78 7.49
CA LEU A 114 8.10 11.17 8.35
C LEU A 114 8.32 10.68 9.77
N THR A 115 7.80 11.44 10.73
CA THR A 115 7.82 11.03 12.13
C THR A 115 6.75 9.97 12.38
N GLN A 116 6.87 9.24 13.49
CA GLN A 116 5.86 8.28 13.90
C GLN A 116 4.49 8.95 14.07
N GLU A 117 4.46 10.15 14.63
CA GLU A 117 3.24 10.92 14.83
C GLU A 117 2.57 11.24 13.49
N GLU A 118 3.38 11.63 12.49
CA GLU A 118 2.86 11.91 11.14
C GLU A 118 2.26 10.66 10.50
N PHE A 119 2.92 9.50 10.63
CA PHE A 119 2.38 8.24 10.12
C PHE A 119 1.05 7.89 10.79
N VAL A 120 0.98 8.01 12.11
CA VAL A 120 -0.25 7.71 12.87
C VAL A 120 -1.39 8.62 12.40
N GLU A 121 -1.13 9.90 12.25
CA GLU A 121 -2.13 10.86 11.80
C GLU A 121 -2.63 10.53 10.39
N ILE A 122 -1.71 10.21 9.48
CA ILE A 122 -2.07 9.86 8.11
C ILE A 122 -2.91 8.57 8.09
N ALA A 123 -2.47 7.54 8.79
CA ALA A 123 -3.18 6.27 8.84
C ALA A 123 -4.60 6.45 9.40
N ASN A 124 -4.75 7.25 10.45
CA ASN A 124 -6.05 7.55 11.04
C ASN A 124 -6.96 8.29 10.06
N SER A 125 -6.40 9.19 9.28
CA SER A 125 -7.18 9.97 8.29
C SER A 125 -7.68 9.11 7.13
N LEU A 126 -7.06 7.97 6.90
CA LEU A 126 -7.41 7.07 5.78
C LEU A 126 -8.35 5.93 6.21
N GLN A 127 -8.65 5.79 7.47
CA GLN A 127 -9.53 4.73 7.98
C GLN A 127 -11.01 5.03 7.84
#